data_ddc5f8c01a2d86c8d54021fc54022f86
#
_entry.id   ddc5f8c01a2d86c8d54021fc54022f86
#
_cell.length_a   1.000
_cell.length_b   1.000
_cell.length_c   1.000
_cell.angle_alpha   90.00
_cell.angle_beta   90.00
_cell.angle_gamma   90.00
#
_symmetry.space_group_name_H-M   'P 1'
#
loop_
_entity.id
_entity.type
_entity.pdbx_description
1 polymer ?
#
loop_
_entity_poly.entity_id
_entity_poly.type
_entity_poly.pdbx_seq_one_letter_code
_entity_poly.pdbx_strand_id
1 'polypeptide(L)'
;MKHISLSGLFFAAVLALGVGCQQEGERIALADPTIFVANGKYYMTGTSGDDGFTLLESSNLRHWTYSKADPYILRKGEDTYGERDFWAPQIIQLEDRYLLAYSAQGKMCVAESPDIAGPYKQRENRPLTDCPDMNIDTYLFKDDDGKWYMYHARYIQQEDMGGNAIFVAEFDMESLSLKEETLKECLRVSEPWELTLDGMNHNHKTLEGPTVMKRDSIYYMFYWDDDHRGLHRGDDRP
;
A
#
# COMPACT_ATOMS: atom_id res chain seq x y z
N MET A 1 21.89 -61.58 59.89
CA MET A 1 22.37 -61.02 58.69
C MET A 1 21.15 -60.52 57.91
N LYS A 2 21.00 -59.15 57.78
CA LYS A 2 19.83 -58.50 57.12
C LYS A 2 20.30 -58.04 55.75
N HIS A 3 19.66 -58.49 54.73
CA HIS A 3 19.84 -58.01 53.36
C HIS A 3 18.99 -56.76 53.15
N ILE A 4 19.67 -55.67 52.78
CA ILE A 4 19.00 -54.42 52.36
C ILE A 4 19.01 -54.44 50.80
N SER A 5 17.83 -54.48 50.25
CA SER A 5 17.59 -54.32 48.80
C SER A 5 17.42 -52.82 48.48
N LEU A 6 18.29 -52.27 47.64
CA LEU A 6 18.19 -50.89 47.15
C LEU A 6 17.40 -50.95 45.83
N SER A 7 16.17 -50.53 45.88
CA SER A 7 15.35 -50.32 44.66
C SER A 7 15.66 -48.94 44.09
N GLY A 8 16.37 -48.91 42.96
CA GLY A 8 16.62 -47.69 42.24
C GLY A 8 15.37 -47.21 41.51
N LEU A 9 14.89 -46.01 41.84
CA LEU A 9 13.91 -45.29 41.07
C LEU A 9 14.60 -44.59 39.89
N PHE A 10 14.31 -45.07 38.70
CA PHE A 10 14.62 -44.34 37.47
C PHE A 10 13.55 -43.27 37.24
N PHE A 11 13.90 -41.98 37.41
CA PHE A 11 13.12 -40.88 36.93
C PHE A 11 13.38 -40.71 35.43
N ALA A 12 12.45 -41.11 34.58
CA ALA A 12 12.45 -40.78 33.19
C ALA A 12 11.96 -39.32 33.04
N ALA A 13 12.88 -38.41 32.81
CA ALA A 13 12.55 -37.04 32.41
C ALA A 13 12.03 -37.05 30.95
N VAL A 14 10.72 -36.99 30.79
CA VAL A 14 10.09 -36.74 29.50
C VAL A 14 10.36 -35.29 29.13
N LEU A 15 11.33 -35.04 28.26
CA LEU A 15 11.46 -33.78 27.56
C LEU A 15 10.27 -33.64 26.59
N ALA A 16 9.24 -32.94 27.01
CA ALA A 16 8.23 -32.43 26.10
C ALA A 16 8.89 -31.39 25.19
N LEU A 17 9.33 -31.84 24.05
CA LEU A 17 9.61 -30.93 22.94
C LEU A 17 8.29 -30.28 22.56
N GLY A 18 8.04 -29.09 23.11
CA GLY A 18 6.96 -28.25 22.67
C GLY A 18 7.19 -27.92 21.19
N VAL A 19 6.52 -28.66 20.32
CA VAL A 19 6.30 -28.21 18.96
C VAL A 19 5.47 -26.94 19.10
N GLY A 20 6.16 -25.79 19.10
CA GLY A 20 5.50 -24.50 19.03
C GLY A 20 4.67 -24.51 17.76
N CYS A 21 3.36 -24.69 17.92
CA CYS A 21 2.41 -24.42 16.87
C CYS A 21 2.64 -22.96 16.49
N GLN A 22 3.29 -22.71 15.36
CA GLN A 22 3.31 -21.37 14.79
C GLN A 22 1.85 -21.06 14.50
N GLN A 23 1.28 -20.19 15.31
CA GLN A 23 -0.04 -19.66 15.06
C GLN A 23 0.08 -18.91 13.73
N GLU A 24 -0.54 -19.45 12.68
CA GLU A 24 -0.62 -18.76 11.40
C GLU A 24 -1.24 -17.39 11.66
N GLY A 25 -0.61 -16.33 11.13
CA GLY A 25 -1.14 -14.98 11.25
C GLY A 25 -2.53 -14.90 10.64
N GLU A 26 -3.37 -14.05 11.19
CA GLU A 26 -4.68 -13.77 10.64
C GLU A 26 -4.54 -13.24 9.21
N ARG A 27 -5.31 -13.80 8.27
CA ARG A 27 -5.34 -13.28 6.89
C ARG A 27 -6.12 -11.98 6.86
N ILE A 28 -5.48 -10.91 6.42
CA ILE A 28 -6.09 -9.61 6.25
C ILE A 28 -6.38 -9.42 4.76
N ALA A 29 -7.63 -9.19 4.43
CA ALA A 29 -8.07 -8.96 3.06
C ALA A 29 -7.97 -7.45 2.72
N LEU A 30 -6.78 -7.03 2.32
CA LEU A 30 -6.50 -5.69 1.79
C LEU A 30 -5.67 -5.83 0.52
N ALA A 31 -6.03 -5.09 -0.54
CA ALA A 31 -5.12 -4.81 -1.65
C ALA A 31 -4.31 -3.54 -1.34
N ASP A 32 -3.19 -3.37 -2.02
CA ASP A 32 -2.29 -2.21 -1.91
C ASP A 32 -1.94 -1.83 -0.45
N PRO A 33 -1.54 -2.78 0.40
CA PRO A 33 -1.34 -2.51 1.81
C PRO A 33 -0.15 -1.58 2.03
N THR A 34 -0.37 -0.51 2.79
CA THR A 34 0.68 0.37 3.30
C THR A 34 0.82 0.19 4.80
N ILE A 35 2.04 -0.11 5.24
CA ILE A 35 2.38 -0.23 6.66
C ILE A 35 3.32 0.91 7.04
N PHE A 36 3.06 1.55 8.15
CA PHE A 36 3.92 2.59 8.71
C PHE A 36 3.99 2.50 10.23
N VAL A 37 4.97 3.18 10.82
CA VAL A 37 5.23 3.16 12.26
C VAL A 37 4.97 4.55 12.82
N ALA A 38 4.13 4.64 13.83
CA ALA A 38 3.91 5.85 14.60
C ALA A 38 3.60 5.49 16.06
N ASN A 39 3.98 6.35 17.00
CA ASN A 39 3.67 6.20 18.43
C ASN A 39 4.03 4.83 19.03
N GLY A 40 5.09 4.18 18.51
CA GLY A 40 5.53 2.86 18.95
C GLY A 40 4.64 1.68 18.53
N LYS A 41 3.73 1.91 17.60
CA LYS A 41 2.86 0.89 16.99
C LYS A 41 3.04 0.83 15.48
N TYR A 42 2.61 -0.27 14.91
CA TYR A 42 2.46 -0.45 13.46
C TYR A 42 1.01 -0.17 13.07
N TYR A 43 0.84 0.53 11.98
CA TYR A 43 -0.46 0.83 11.38
C TYR A 43 -0.49 0.34 9.95
N MET A 44 -1.65 -0.12 9.51
CA MET A 44 -1.85 -0.60 8.15
C MET A 44 -3.18 -0.09 7.60
N THR A 45 -3.14 0.41 6.39
CA THR A 45 -4.30 0.71 5.56
C THR A 45 -4.12 0.11 4.18
N GLY A 46 -5.16 0.05 3.38
CA GLY A 46 -5.12 -0.49 2.02
C GLY A 46 -6.48 -0.36 1.34
N THR A 47 -6.54 -0.78 0.10
CA THR A 47 -7.77 -0.87 -0.68
C THR A 47 -8.67 -1.97 -0.08
N SER A 48 -9.87 -1.59 0.36
CA SER A 48 -10.80 -2.51 1.03
C SER A 48 -12.24 -2.45 0.53
N GLY A 49 -12.57 -1.51 -0.35
CA GLY A 49 -13.92 -1.33 -0.91
C GLY A 49 -14.22 0.12 -1.30
N ASP A 50 -15.48 0.38 -1.64
CA ASP A 50 -15.93 1.67 -2.19
C ASP A 50 -16.38 2.69 -1.15
N ASP A 51 -16.30 2.36 0.13
CA ASP A 51 -16.79 3.27 1.19
C ASP A 51 -15.69 4.17 1.80
N GLY A 52 -14.43 3.96 1.40
CA GLY A 52 -13.27 4.69 1.91
C GLY A 52 -12.20 3.78 2.46
N PHE A 53 -11.38 4.27 3.40
CA PHE A 53 -10.25 3.56 3.97
C PHE A 53 -10.41 3.27 5.44
N THR A 54 -9.98 2.09 5.86
CA THR A 54 -9.93 1.67 7.26
C THR A 54 -8.49 1.66 7.77
N LEU A 55 -8.30 1.69 9.08
CA LEU A 55 -6.99 1.61 9.73
C LEU A 55 -6.93 0.45 10.72
N LEU A 56 -5.96 -0.39 10.53
CA LEU A 56 -5.57 -1.45 11.44
C LEU A 56 -4.34 -1.02 12.24
N GLU A 57 -4.23 -1.49 13.48
CA GLU A 57 -3.06 -1.32 14.33
C GLU A 57 -2.53 -2.65 14.85
N SER A 58 -1.22 -2.68 15.11
CA SER A 58 -0.53 -3.83 15.67
C SER A 58 0.65 -3.40 16.52
N SER A 59 0.99 -4.16 17.56
CA SER A 59 2.22 -4.02 18.33
C SER A 59 3.34 -4.94 17.86
N ASN A 60 3.07 -5.92 16.99
CA ASN A 60 3.99 -7.01 16.68
C ASN A 60 3.97 -7.50 15.24
N LEU A 61 3.22 -6.85 14.33
CA LEU A 61 3.01 -7.21 12.92
C LEU A 61 2.33 -8.58 12.68
N ARG A 62 1.87 -9.24 13.74
CA ARG A 62 1.24 -10.56 13.65
C ARG A 62 -0.24 -10.53 13.94
N HIS A 63 -0.65 -9.71 14.91
CA HIS A 63 -2.03 -9.52 15.32
C HIS A 63 -2.44 -8.09 15.02
N TRP A 64 -3.51 -7.96 14.26
CA TRP A 64 -4.03 -6.70 13.78
C TRP A 64 -5.46 -6.51 14.26
N THR A 65 -5.77 -5.32 14.71
CA THR A 65 -7.12 -4.92 15.13
C THR A 65 -7.45 -3.57 14.52
N TYR A 66 -8.72 -3.27 14.33
CA TYR A 66 -9.10 -1.93 13.95
C TYR A 66 -8.67 -0.91 15.02
N SER A 67 -8.15 0.23 14.59
CA SER A 67 -7.62 1.27 15.47
C SER A 67 -8.68 1.91 16.37
N LYS A 68 -9.96 1.83 15.97
CA LYS A 68 -11.12 2.32 16.72
C LYS A 68 -12.40 1.57 16.33
N ALA A 69 -13.48 1.79 17.09
CA ALA A 69 -14.78 1.11 16.90
C ALA A 69 -15.42 1.41 15.52
N ASP A 70 -15.32 2.63 15.03
CA ASP A 70 -15.58 2.96 13.63
C ASP A 70 -14.23 2.90 12.89
N PRO A 71 -13.99 1.86 12.08
CA PRO A 71 -12.67 1.60 11.53
C PRO A 71 -12.23 2.59 10.43
N TYR A 72 -13.16 3.37 9.89
CA TYR A 72 -12.86 4.27 8.78
C TYR A 72 -12.09 5.50 9.23
N ILE A 73 -10.99 5.75 8.54
CA ILE A 73 -10.19 6.96 8.68
C ILE A 73 -10.58 8.03 7.65
N LEU A 74 -11.11 7.59 6.52
CA LEU A 74 -11.70 8.43 5.49
C LEU A 74 -12.94 7.70 4.96
N ARG A 75 -14.05 8.40 4.82
CA ARG A 75 -15.28 7.90 4.18
C ARG A 75 -15.64 8.77 2.99
N LYS A 76 -16.23 8.14 1.97
CA LYS A 76 -16.92 8.89 0.92
C LYS A 76 -18.00 9.80 1.52
N GLY A 77 -18.19 10.98 0.94
CA GLY A 77 -19.17 11.95 1.40
C GLY A 77 -18.76 13.39 1.16
N GLU A 78 -19.31 14.31 1.94
CA GLU A 78 -19.19 15.76 1.71
C GLU A 78 -17.75 16.30 1.80
N ASP A 79 -16.89 15.65 2.59
CA ASP A 79 -15.49 16.08 2.80
C ASP A 79 -14.48 15.31 1.89
N THR A 80 -14.97 14.56 0.90
CA THR A 80 -14.15 13.63 0.13
C THR A 80 -14.61 13.56 -1.33
N TYR A 81 -13.68 13.77 -2.26
CA TYR A 81 -13.95 13.53 -3.68
C TYR A 81 -14.12 12.02 -3.93
N GLY A 82 -15.12 11.68 -4.73
CA GLY A 82 -15.37 10.32 -5.20
C GLY A 82 -16.43 9.57 -4.39
N GLU A 83 -17.16 8.70 -5.09
CA GLU A 83 -18.22 7.85 -4.54
C GLU A 83 -17.83 6.37 -4.56
N ARG A 84 -16.70 6.02 -5.18
CA ARG A 84 -16.23 4.65 -5.38
C ARG A 84 -14.75 4.62 -5.74
N ASP A 85 -14.20 3.41 -5.88
CA ASP A 85 -12.84 3.17 -6.35
C ASP A 85 -11.78 3.85 -5.44
N PHE A 86 -11.93 3.70 -4.12
CA PHE A 86 -10.94 4.19 -3.16
C PHE A 86 -9.76 3.22 -3.11
N TRP A 87 -8.65 3.58 -3.78
CA TRP A 87 -7.51 2.69 -4.02
C TRP A 87 -6.18 3.25 -3.53
N ALA A 88 -5.25 2.34 -3.28
CA ALA A 88 -3.82 2.58 -3.07
C ALA A 88 -3.51 3.73 -2.09
N PRO A 89 -3.97 3.67 -0.83
CA PRO A 89 -3.72 4.73 0.14
C PRO A 89 -2.28 4.71 0.65
N GLN A 90 -1.68 5.90 0.82
CA GLN A 90 -0.43 6.09 1.54
C GLN A 90 -0.62 7.11 2.65
N ILE A 91 -0.28 6.76 3.89
CA ILE A 91 -0.28 7.72 5.01
C ILE A 91 1.15 8.23 5.24
N ILE A 92 1.27 9.55 5.41
CA ILE A 92 2.52 10.26 5.68
C ILE A 92 2.35 11.06 6.96
N GLN A 93 3.28 10.86 7.90
CA GLN A 93 3.34 11.66 9.12
C GLN A 93 4.14 12.93 8.86
N LEU A 94 3.55 14.07 9.17
CA LEU A 94 4.19 15.37 9.25
C LEU A 94 4.38 15.76 10.73
N GLU A 95 4.96 16.91 11.00
CA GLU A 95 5.20 17.38 12.36
C GLU A 95 3.89 17.61 13.15
N ASP A 96 2.88 18.15 12.49
CA ASP A 96 1.63 18.60 13.09
C ASP A 96 0.38 17.85 12.62
N ARG A 97 0.50 17.00 11.60
CA ARG A 97 -0.63 16.30 10.98
C ARG A 97 -0.21 15.08 10.19
N TYR A 98 -1.17 14.36 9.70
CA TYR A 98 -1.01 13.24 8.77
C TYR A 98 -1.66 13.59 7.42
N LEU A 99 -1.02 13.16 6.34
CA LEU A 99 -1.59 13.19 5.00
C LEU A 99 -1.96 11.77 4.57
N LEU A 100 -3.06 11.67 3.84
CA LEU A 100 -3.50 10.47 3.14
C LEU A 100 -3.54 10.78 1.65
N ALA A 101 -2.57 10.26 0.90
CA ALA A 101 -2.59 10.28 -0.56
C ALA A 101 -3.30 9.02 -1.06
N TYR A 102 -4.19 9.13 -2.02
CA TYR A 102 -5.02 8.02 -2.48
C TYR A 102 -5.61 8.28 -3.86
N SER A 103 -6.25 7.27 -4.42
CA SER A 103 -7.04 7.37 -5.65
C SER A 103 -8.53 7.21 -5.36
N ALA A 104 -9.36 7.98 -6.03
CA ALA A 104 -10.81 7.81 -6.05
C ALA A 104 -11.36 8.09 -7.46
N GLN A 105 -12.23 7.23 -7.98
CA GLN A 105 -12.79 7.33 -9.33
C GLN A 105 -11.74 7.56 -10.44
N GLY A 106 -10.57 6.89 -10.31
CA GLY A 106 -9.47 7.02 -11.26
C GLY A 106 -8.74 8.37 -11.20
N LYS A 107 -8.85 9.12 -10.11
CA LYS A 107 -8.19 10.43 -9.90
C LYS A 107 -7.38 10.43 -8.61
N MET A 108 -6.28 11.17 -8.64
CA MET A 108 -5.41 11.38 -7.48
C MET A 108 -6.05 12.35 -6.50
N CYS A 109 -5.99 12.02 -5.21
CA CYS A 109 -6.53 12.80 -4.12
C CYS A 109 -5.56 12.86 -2.94
N VAL A 110 -5.67 13.93 -2.14
CA VAL A 110 -4.97 14.06 -0.87
C VAL A 110 -5.91 14.61 0.18
N ALA A 111 -5.95 13.98 1.33
CA ALA A 111 -6.68 14.43 2.51
C ALA A 111 -5.73 14.57 3.70
N GLU A 112 -6.11 15.34 4.71
CA GLU A 112 -5.31 15.56 5.91
C GLU A 112 -6.12 15.35 7.19
N SER A 113 -5.43 15.00 8.28
CA SER A 113 -6.01 14.88 9.62
C SER A 113 -4.95 15.19 10.68
N PRO A 114 -5.31 15.83 11.80
CA PRO A 114 -4.42 15.94 12.95
C PRO A 114 -4.25 14.61 13.70
N ASP A 115 -5.11 13.63 13.47
CA ASP A 115 -5.09 12.30 14.09
C ASP A 115 -4.84 11.21 13.04
N ILE A 116 -3.95 10.28 13.34
CA ILE A 116 -3.64 9.13 12.50
C ILE A 116 -4.87 8.28 12.18
N ALA A 117 -5.79 8.19 13.13
CA ALA A 117 -7.04 7.46 12.99
C ALA A 117 -8.16 8.29 12.32
N GLY A 118 -7.84 9.47 11.79
CA GLY A 118 -8.80 10.35 11.12
C GLY A 118 -9.81 11.06 12.05
N PRO A 119 -10.85 11.65 11.49
CA PRO A 119 -11.21 11.60 10.08
C PRO A 119 -10.28 12.44 9.20
N TYR A 120 -9.86 11.87 8.07
CA TYR A 120 -9.16 12.61 7.03
C TYR A 120 -10.16 13.36 6.16
N LYS A 121 -9.82 14.59 5.81
CA LYS A 121 -10.65 15.48 4.99
C LYS A 121 -9.82 16.16 3.92
N GLN A 122 -10.39 16.34 2.75
CA GLN A 122 -9.79 17.19 1.72
C GLN A 122 -10.04 18.67 2.07
N ARG A 123 -9.10 19.54 1.73
CA ARG A 123 -9.30 21.01 1.84
C ARG A 123 -10.36 21.48 0.87
N GLU A 124 -10.34 20.90 -0.32
CA GLU A 124 -11.30 21.14 -1.40
C GLU A 124 -11.74 19.78 -1.92
N ASN A 125 -13.04 19.56 -2.04
CA ASN A 125 -13.61 18.29 -2.50
C ASN A 125 -13.43 18.14 -4.03
N ARG A 126 -12.18 17.97 -4.47
CA ARG A 126 -11.79 17.80 -5.86
C ARG A 126 -10.51 16.99 -6.00
N PRO A 127 -10.24 16.39 -7.18
CA PRO A 127 -8.97 15.75 -7.44
C PRO A 127 -7.81 16.75 -7.50
N LEU A 128 -6.58 16.25 -7.43
CA LEU A 128 -5.37 17.06 -7.51
C LEU A 128 -5.13 17.69 -8.89
N THR A 129 -5.66 17.09 -9.95
CA THR A 129 -5.50 17.58 -11.33
C THR A 129 -6.81 17.49 -12.08
N ASP A 130 -6.99 18.36 -13.07
CA ASP A 130 -8.11 18.34 -14.01
C ASP A 130 -7.86 17.43 -15.22
N CYS A 131 -6.76 16.65 -15.20
CA CYS A 131 -6.42 15.72 -16.26
C CYS A 131 -7.59 14.75 -16.53
N PRO A 132 -8.08 14.64 -17.77
CA PRO A 132 -9.21 13.77 -18.11
C PRO A 132 -8.85 12.29 -17.98
N ASP A 133 -7.57 11.94 -18.19
CA ASP A 133 -7.09 10.58 -18.14
C ASP A 133 -7.13 10.02 -16.71
N MET A 134 -7.06 8.71 -16.60
CA MET A 134 -6.89 8.03 -15.32
C MET A 134 -5.50 8.36 -14.76
N ASN A 135 -5.47 8.79 -13.49
CA ASN A 135 -4.26 9.03 -12.70
C ASN A 135 -4.48 8.41 -11.33
N ILE A 136 -3.72 7.37 -11.02
CA ILE A 136 -3.91 6.55 -9.82
C ILE A 136 -2.59 6.24 -9.11
N ASP A 137 -2.66 5.57 -7.98
CA ASP A 137 -1.53 4.99 -7.26
C ASP A 137 -0.48 6.03 -6.88
N THR A 138 -0.93 7.02 -6.14
CA THR A 138 -0.06 8.11 -5.68
C THR A 138 0.93 7.61 -4.64
N TYR A 139 2.20 8.01 -4.82
CA TYR A 139 3.25 7.80 -3.83
C TYR A 139 4.05 9.07 -3.60
N LEU A 140 3.99 9.60 -2.39
CA LEU A 140 4.76 10.77 -1.98
C LEU A 140 6.11 10.36 -1.39
N PHE A 141 7.17 10.93 -1.93
CA PHE A 141 8.55 10.71 -1.52
C PHE A 141 9.23 12.03 -1.19
N LYS A 142 9.85 12.12 0.00
CA LYS A 142 10.70 13.26 0.37
C LYS A 142 12.14 12.95 0.03
N ASP A 143 12.75 13.77 -0.83
CA ASP A 143 14.17 13.61 -1.17
C ASP A 143 15.10 14.39 -0.23
N ASP A 144 16.40 14.14 -0.35
CA ASP A 144 17.46 14.78 0.45
C ASP A 144 17.59 16.29 0.14
N ASP A 145 17.07 16.76 -1.01
CA ASP A 145 16.99 18.18 -1.34
C ASP A 145 15.90 18.92 -0.54
N GLY A 146 15.15 18.19 0.28
CA GLY A 146 14.05 18.68 1.10
C GLY A 146 12.72 18.84 0.37
N LYS A 147 12.68 18.59 -0.93
CA LYS A 147 11.45 18.64 -1.72
C LYS A 147 10.67 17.34 -1.61
N TRP A 148 9.38 17.46 -1.89
CA TRP A 148 8.49 16.33 -2.04
C TRP A 148 8.19 16.07 -3.51
N TYR A 149 8.12 14.83 -3.86
CA TYR A 149 7.82 14.34 -5.20
C TYR A 149 6.65 13.37 -5.12
N MET A 150 5.67 13.55 -5.98
CA MET A 150 4.55 12.62 -6.13
C MET A 150 4.77 11.78 -7.37
N TYR A 151 4.95 10.49 -7.16
CA TYR A 151 4.92 9.47 -8.22
C TYR A 151 3.49 8.97 -8.38
N HIS A 152 3.10 8.64 -9.60
CA HIS A 152 1.77 8.10 -9.87
C HIS A 152 1.75 7.35 -11.19
N ALA A 153 0.78 6.47 -11.35
CA ALA A 153 0.46 5.86 -12.62
C ALA A 153 -0.53 6.74 -13.39
N ARG A 154 -0.26 6.97 -14.67
CA ARG A 154 -1.12 7.73 -15.55
C ARG A 154 -1.40 6.96 -16.82
N TYR A 155 -2.68 6.90 -17.23
CA TYR A 155 -3.05 6.33 -18.52
C TYR A 155 -2.51 7.19 -19.67
N ILE A 156 -1.86 6.53 -20.61
CA ILE A 156 -1.37 7.13 -21.86
C ILE A 156 -1.70 6.22 -23.04
N GLN A 157 -1.86 6.83 -24.22
CA GLN A 157 -1.90 6.05 -25.45
C GLN A 157 -0.46 5.76 -25.89
N GLN A 158 -0.13 4.47 -26.06
CA GLN A 158 1.19 3.99 -26.46
C GLN A 158 1.06 3.30 -27.82
N GLU A 159 1.45 3.97 -28.91
CA GLU A 159 1.41 3.42 -30.27
C GLU A 159 0.05 2.80 -30.62
N ASP A 160 -0.03 1.47 -30.60
CA ASP A 160 -1.19 0.65 -30.96
C ASP A 160 -2.06 0.24 -29.76
N MET A 161 -1.63 0.50 -28.54
CA MET A 161 -2.35 0.14 -27.33
C MET A 161 -2.23 1.20 -26.24
N GLY A 162 -3.25 1.27 -25.37
CA GLY A 162 -3.23 2.10 -24.19
C GLY A 162 -2.66 1.36 -22.98
N GLY A 163 -2.34 2.09 -21.92
CA GLY A 163 -1.92 1.55 -20.65
C GLY A 163 -1.36 2.63 -19.73
N ASN A 164 -0.94 2.24 -18.54
CA ASN A 164 -0.37 3.18 -17.58
C ASN A 164 1.15 3.25 -17.74
N ALA A 165 1.67 4.46 -17.58
CA ALA A 165 3.10 4.72 -17.37
C ALA A 165 3.28 5.45 -16.03
N ILE A 166 4.47 5.39 -15.47
CA ILE A 166 4.76 6.05 -14.18
C ILE A 166 5.32 7.45 -14.45
N PHE A 167 4.71 8.42 -13.81
CA PHE A 167 5.09 9.82 -13.84
C PHE A 167 5.52 10.32 -12.47
N VAL A 168 6.26 11.44 -12.45
CA VAL A 168 6.64 12.16 -11.24
C VAL A 168 6.49 13.66 -11.46
N ALA A 169 6.06 14.37 -10.40
CA ALA A 169 6.15 15.83 -10.34
C ALA A 169 6.52 16.29 -8.92
N GLU A 170 7.05 17.50 -8.78
CA GLU A 170 7.19 18.11 -7.46
C GLU A 170 5.81 18.33 -6.85
N PHE A 171 5.71 18.08 -5.54
CA PHE A 171 4.50 18.26 -4.77
C PHE A 171 4.69 19.36 -3.72
N ASP A 172 3.81 20.31 -3.71
CA ASP A 172 3.81 21.39 -2.73
C ASP A 172 3.02 20.97 -1.50
N MET A 173 3.72 20.80 -0.37
CA MET A 173 3.13 20.33 0.89
C MET A 173 2.32 21.41 1.62
N GLU A 174 2.52 22.68 1.31
CA GLU A 174 1.78 23.79 1.91
C GLU A 174 0.40 23.94 1.25
N SER A 175 0.38 24.00 -0.07
CA SER A 175 -0.85 24.11 -0.85
C SER A 175 -1.54 22.78 -1.11
N LEU A 176 -0.87 21.63 -0.86
CA LEU A 176 -1.28 20.27 -1.20
C LEU A 176 -1.61 20.14 -2.69
N SER A 177 -0.72 20.61 -3.53
CA SER A 177 -0.91 20.62 -4.97
C SER A 177 0.28 20.05 -5.73
N LEU A 178 0.00 19.49 -6.90
CA LEU A 178 1.01 19.03 -7.85
C LEU A 178 1.53 20.24 -8.65
N LYS A 179 2.86 20.36 -8.79
CA LYS A 179 3.48 21.35 -9.70
C LYS A 179 3.51 20.75 -11.09
N GLU A 180 2.44 20.90 -11.86
CA GLU A 180 2.25 20.26 -13.16
C GLU A 180 3.35 20.62 -14.18
N GLU A 181 3.95 21.80 -14.06
CA GLU A 181 5.06 22.23 -14.92
C GLU A 181 6.34 21.40 -14.72
N THR A 182 6.42 20.65 -13.62
CA THR A 182 7.54 19.74 -13.32
C THR A 182 7.26 18.29 -13.72
N LEU A 183 6.06 18.00 -14.24
CA LEU A 183 5.63 16.64 -14.57
C LEU A 183 6.56 15.99 -15.60
N LYS A 184 7.05 14.81 -15.28
CA LYS A 184 7.92 14.01 -16.14
C LYS A 184 7.47 12.55 -16.11
N GLU A 185 7.57 11.91 -17.25
CA GLU A 185 7.48 10.47 -17.34
C GLU A 185 8.77 9.84 -16.80
N CYS A 186 8.64 8.89 -15.90
CA CYS A 186 9.75 8.15 -15.32
C CYS A 186 9.98 6.82 -16.02
N LEU A 187 8.90 6.09 -16.27
CA LEU A 187 8.96 4.72 -16.73
C LEU A 187 7.71 4.35 -17.52
N ARG A 188 7.90 3.67 -18.63
CA ARG A 188 6.84 3.01 -19.41
C ARG A 188 7.28 1.60 -19.74
N VAL A 189 6.35 0.77 -20.10
CA VAL A 189 6.65 -0.58 -20.58
C VAL A 189 7.67 -0.53 -21.70
N SER A 190 8.79 -1.20 -21.51
CA SER A 190 9.89 -1.28 -22.47
C SER A 190 10.37 -2.70 -22.72
N GLU A 191 10.09 -3.60 -21.78
CA GLU A 191 10.58 -4.96 -21.83
C GLU A 191 9.43 -5.95 -22.15
N PRO A 192 9.73 -7.03 -22.90
CA PRO A 192 8.70 -8.01 -23.28
C PRO A 192 8.00 -8.70 -22.09
N TRP A 193 8.65 -8.78 -20.95
CA TRP A 193 8.07 -9.38 -19.74
C TRP A 193 7.10 -8.47 -19.01
N GLU A 194 7.13 -7.17 -19.29
CA GLU A 194 6.18 -6.18 -18.77
C GLU A 194 4.88 -6.13 -19.59
N LEU A 195 4.79 -6.90 -20.68
CA LEU A 195 3.58 -6.95 -21.49
C LEU A 195 2.59 -7.95 -20.91
N THR A 196 1.44 -7.47 -20.53
CA THR A 196 0.34 -8.34 -20.14
C THR A 196 -0.30 -8.97 -21.37
N LEU A 197 -0.33 -10.28 -21.38
CA LEU A 197 -1.12 -11.07 -22.31
C LEU A 197 -2.35 -11.58 -21.55
N ASP A 198 -3.46 -10.86 -21.61
CA ASP A 198 -4.70 -11.46 -21.17
C ASP A 198 -5.11 -12.57 -22.17
N GLY A 199 -5.81 -13.59 -21.68
CA GLY A 199 -6.24 -14.72 -22.52
C GLY A 199 -7.26 -14.34 -23.61
N MET A 200 -7.54 -13.04 -23.80
CA MET A 200 -8.45 -12.47 -24.78
C MET A 200 -7.76 -11.66 -25.89
N ASN A 201 -6.44 -11.79 -26.04
CA ASN A 201 -5.62 -11.02 -27.00
C ASN A 201 -5.54 -9.51 -26.75
N HIS A 202 -5.79 -9.06 -25.53
CA HIS A 202 -5.53 -7.68 -25.19
C HIS A 202 -4.11 -7.59 -24.60
N ASN A 203 -3.23 -6.96 -25.33
CA ASN A 203 -1.93 -6.58 -24.83
C ASN A 203 -2.11 -5.25 -24.09
N HIS A 204 -1.83 -5.23 -22.80
CA HIS A 204 -1.80 -4.01 -22.02
C HIS A 204 -0.36 -3.63 -21.73
N LYS A 205 -0.05 -2.34 -21.86
CA LYS A 205 1.24 -1.74 -21.48
C LYS A 205 1.03 -0.98 -20.17
N THR A 206 0.89 -1.70 -19.06
CA THR A 206 0.52 -1.10 -17.78
C THR A 206 1.61 -1.27 -16.75
N LEU A 207 2.12 -0.15 -16.22
CA LEU A 207 2.93 -0.07 -15.01
C LEU A 207 2.20 0.79 -13.99
N GLU A 208 2.06 0.30 -12.77
CA GLU A 208 1.33 1.00 -11.70
C GLU A 208 1.91 0.73 -10.31
N GLY A 209 1.33 1.28 -9.26
CA GLY A 209 1.74 1.07 -7.88
C GLY A 209 3.17 1.51 -7.54
N PRO A 210 3.67 2.68 -8.02
CA PRO A 210 5.05 3.07 -7.78
C PRO A 210 5.32 3.25 -6.29
N THR A 211 6.40 2.64 -5.81
CA THR A 211 6.95 2.87 -4.47
C THR A 211 8.42 3.19 -4.61
N VAL A 212 8.85 4.33 -4.08
CA VAL A 212 10.23 4.82 -4.25
C VAL A 212 10.94 4.87 -2.91
N MET A 213 12.15 4.36 -2.89
CA MET A 213 13.07 4.51 -1.77
C MET A 213 14.46 4.92 -2.25
N LYS A 214 15.18 5.63 -1.39
CA LYS A 214 16.57 6.02 -1.65
C LYS A 214 17.49 5.36 -0.63
N ARG A 215 18.57 4.79 -1.13
CA ARG A 215 19.64 4.24 -0.29
C ARG A 215 20.99 4.52 -0.94
N ASP A 216 21.91 5.09 -0.20
CA ASP A 216 23.29 5.36 -0.65
C ASP A 216 23.34 6.09 -2.00
N SER A 217 22.52 7.13 -2.17
CA SER A 217 22.38 7.94 -3.41
C SER A 217 21.78 7.20 -4.61
N ILE A 218 21.30 5.98 -4.44
CA ILE A 218 20.61 5.20 -5.47
C ILE A 218 19.11 5.23 -5.16
N TYR A 219 18.31 5.52 -6.19
CA TYR A 219 16.86 5.43 -6.13
C TYR A 219 16.44 4.05 -6.61
N TYR A 220 15.56 3.42 -5.84
CA TYR A 220 14.92 2.17 -6.17
C TYR A 220 13.44 2.43 -6.34
N MET A 221 12.87 1.98 -7.45
CA MET A 221 11.45 2.03 -7.69
C MET A 221 10.92 0.60 -7.77
N PHE A 222 9.91 0.32 -6.95
CA PHE A 222 9.10 -0.88 -7.05
C PHE A 222 7.81 -0.48 -7.74
N TYR A 223 7.35 -1.29 -8.66
CA TYR A 223 6.12 -1.06 -9.40
C TYR A 223 5.47 -2.41 -9.74
N TRP A 224 4.24 -2.37 -10.10
CA TRP A 224 3.46 -3.51 -10.56
C TRP A 224 3.37 -3.46 -12.09
N ASP A 225 3.58 -4.60 -12.72
CA ASP A 225 3.17 -4.87 -14.10
C ASP A 225 1.95 -5.79 -14.06
N ASP A 226 1.09 -5.70 -15.03
CA ASP A 226 -0.14 -6.51 -15.07
C ASP A 226 0.11 -7.93 -15.61
N ASP A 227 1.34 -8.46 -15.44
CA ASP A 227 1.68 -9.83 -15.84
C ASP A 227 1.15 -10.88 -14.85
N HIS A 228 -0.06 -11.36 -15.07
CA HIS A 228 -0.66 -12.46 -14.32
C HIS A 228 -0.04 -13.84 -14.58
N ARG A 229 0.98 -13.97 -15.46
CA ARG A 229 1.58 -15.26 -15.81
C ARG A 229 2.31 -15.97 -14.67
N GLY A 230 2.63 -15.27 -13.60
CA GLY A 230 3.32 -15.82 -12.41
C GLY A 230 2.41 -16.32 -11.30
N LEU A 231 1.11 -16.02 -11.34
CA LEU A 231 0.15 -16.40 -10.31
C LEU A 231 -0.75 -17.57 -10.75
N HIS A 232 -0.16 -18.65 -11.27
CA HIS A 232 -0.85 -19.92 -11.25
C HIS A 232 -1.07 -20.32 -9.80
N ARG A 233 -2.28 -20.05 -9.30
CA ARG A 233 -2.77 -20.67 -8.08
C ARG A 233 -2.67 -22.15 -8.29
N GLY A 234 -1.89 -22.82 -7.45
CA GLY A 234 -1.78 -24.27 -7.45
C GLY A 234 -3.04 -24.93 -6.88
N ASP A 235 -4.20 -24.68 -7.49
CA ASP A 235 -5.47 -25.29 -7.15
C ASP A 235 -5.85 -26.44 -8.10
N ASP A 236 -5.03 -26.68 -9.14
CA ASP A 236 -5.16 -27.84 -10.00
C ASP A 236 -4.26 -28.97 -9.47
N ARG A 237 -4.65 -29.56 -8.35
CA ARG A 237 -4.20 -30.89 -7.96
C ARG A 237 -5.31 -31.89 -8.22
N PRO A 238 -5.03 -33.00 -8.94
CA PRO A 238 -5.98 -34.07 -9.21
C PRO A 238 -6.43 -34.78 -7.93
#